data_fa72beb6362ddd21157adcf9965ea189
#
_entry.id   fa72beb6362ddd21157adcf9965ea189
#
_cell.length_a   1.000
_cell.length_b   1.000
_cell.length_c   1.000
_cell.angle_alpha   90.00
_cell.angle_beta   90.00
_cell.angle_gamma   90.00
#
_symmetry.space_group_name_H-M   'P 1'
#
loop_
_entity.id
_entity.type
_entity.pdbx_description
1 polymer ?
#
loop_
_entity_poly.entity_id
_entity_poly.type
_entity_poly.pdbx_seq_one_letter_code
_entity_poly.pdbx_strand_id
1 'polypeptide(L)'
;MLDRPAATLLHLGPGLGNGLANLHNARKANTPIVNIVGEHATYHVEYDAPLTADIEGIARPVSDWVRTSRSADDIGNAAAAAVNASMKPPGGISTLILPADTAWTQTTSVADPLGGEVAPCVSDEVIRPVQKF
;
A
#
# COMPACT_ATOMS: atom_id res chain seq x y z
N MET A 1 -12.37 -15.82 -0.77
CA MET A 1 -11.32 -14.75 -0.71
C MET A 1 -10.46 -15.02 0.49
N LEU A 2 -9.17 -14.68 0.44
CA LEU A 2 -8.28 -14.78 1.61
C LEU A 2 -8.50 -13.57 2.51
N ASP A 3 -8.52 -13.78 3.84
CA ASP A 3 -8.64 -12.70 4.84
C ASP A 3 -7.28 -11.98 5.06
N ARG A 4 -6.57 -11.73 3.97
CA ARG A 4 -5.28 -11.04 3.96
C ARG A 4 -5.03 -10.36 2.62
N PRO A 5 -4.27 -9.26 2.57
CA PRO A 5 -3.93 -8.61 1.32
C PRO A 5 -2.91 -9.44 0.52
N ALA A 6 -2.91 -9.26 -0.80
CA ALA A 6 -1.76 -9.64 -1.61
C ALA A 6 -0.61 -8.66 -1.38
N ALA A 7 0.64 -9.10 -1.58
CA ALA A 7 1.80 -8.23 -1.55
C ALA A 7 2.49 -8.21 -2.92
N THR A 8 2.93 -7.04 -3.36
CA THR A 8 3.77 -6.85 -4.54
C THR A 8 5.04 -6.11 -4.16
N LEU A 9 6.13 -6.40 -4.86
CA LEU A 9 7.39 -5.68 -4.72
C LEU A 9 7.80 -5.14 -6.07
N LEU A 10 7.89 -3.82 -6.17
CA LEU A 10 8.22 -3.10 -7.40
C LEU A 10 9.49 -2.27 -7.18
N HIS A 11 10.23 -2.02 -8.26
CA HIS A 11 11.54 -1.36 -8.20
C HIS A 11 11.48 0.04 -8.77
N LEU A 12 11.53 1.03 -7.89
CA LEU A 12 11.59 2.46 -8.22
C LEU A 12 10.41 2.92 -9.11
N GLY A 13 10.53 4.09 -9.71
CA GLY A 13 9.52 4.65 -10.61
C GLY A 13 9.19 3.77 -11.81
N PRO A 14 10.18 3.27 -12.58
CA PRO A 14 9.92 2.40 -13.74
C PRO A 14 9.22 1.08 -13.37
N GLY A 15 9.61 0.44 -12.25
CA GLY A 15 8.96 -0.77 -11.77
C GLY A 15 7.51 -0.54 -11.39
N LEU A 16 7.21 0.55 -10.67
CA LEU A 16 5.84 0.94 -10.36
C LEU A 16 5.07 1.28 -11.64
N GLY A 17 5.68 2.02 -12.58
CA GLY A 17 5.07 2.38 -13.85
C GLY A 17 4.60 1.15 -14.63
N ASN A 18 5.40 0.08 -14.67
CA ASN A 18 5.03 -1.19 -15.32
C ASN A 18 3.85 -1.90 -14.63
N GLY A 19 3.65 -1.68 -13.33
CA GLY A 19 2.55 -2.26 -12.57
C GLY A 19 1.21 -1.54 -12.69
N LEU A 20 1.20 -0.28 -13.16
CA LEU A 20 0.04 0.60 -13.07
C LEU A 20 -1.24 0.03 -13.69
N ALA A 21 -1.16 -0.63 -14.84
CA ALA A 21 -2.33 -1.19 -15.51
C ALA A 21 -3.04 -2.24 -14.63
N ASN A 22 -2.29 -3.13 -14.00
CA ASN A 22 -2.84 -4.16 -13.12
C ASN A 22 -3.27 -3.58 -11.76
N LEU A 23 -2.55 -2.59 -11.23
CA LEU A 23 -2.97 -1.87 -10.01
C LEU A 23 -4.27 -1.11 -10.25
N HIS A 24 -4.45 -0.49 -11.43
CA HIS A 24 -5.72 0.14 -11.80
C HIS A 24 -6.88 -0.87 -11.77
N ASN A 25 -6.71 -2.05 -12.37
CA ASN A 25 -7.72 -3.09 -12.38
C ASN A 25 -8.04 -3.59 -10.96
N ALA A 26 -7.01 -3.81 -10.15
CA ALA A 26 -7.15 -4.22 -8.76
C ALA A 26 -7.90 -3.19 -7.91
N ARG A 27 -7.61 -1.89 -8.11
CA ARG A 27 -8.34 -0.79 -7.46
C ARG A 27 -9.82 -0.81 -7.82
N LYS A 28 -10.16 -1.00 -9.10
CA LYS A 28 -11.56 -1.10 -9.54
C LYS A 28 -12.30 -2.31 -8.97
N ALA A 29 -11.57 -3.36 -8.65
CA ALA A 29 -12.09 -4.58 -8.04
C ALA A 29 -12.08 -4.56 -6.50
N ASN A 30 -11.67 -3.45 -5.87
CA ASN A 30 -11.47 -3.33 -4.42
C ASN A 30 -10.60 -4.49 -3.86
N THR A 31 -9.57 -4.90 -4.60
CA THR A 31 -8.69 -5.99 -4.19
C THR A 31 -7.68 -5.48 -3.17
N PRO A 32 -7.62 -6.04 -1.95
CA PRO A 32 -6.62 -5.65 -0.96
C PRO A 32 -5.21 -5.98 -1.42
N ILE A 33 -4.38 -4.94 -1.59
CA ILE A 33 -2.97 -5.09 -1.98
C ILE A 33 -2.09 -4.18 -1.13
N VAL A 34 -1.00 -4.74 -0.60
CA VAL A 34 0.14 -3.97 -0.09
C VAL A 34 1.20 -3.94 -1.18
N ASN A 35 1.35 -2.79 -1.81
CA ASN A 35 2.34 -2.56 -2.86
C ASN A 35 3.59 -1.94 -2.24
N ILE A 36 4.69 -2.68 -2.22
CA ILE A 36 5.98 -2.23 -1.71
C ILE A 36 6.81 -1.74 -2.89
N VAL A 37 7.28 -0.49 -2.82
CA VAL A 37 8.12 0.10 -3.87
C VAL A 37 9.48 0.45 -3.26
N GLY A 38 10.53 -0.21 -3.73
CA GLY A 38 11.89 0.15 -3.34
C GLY A 38 12.27 1.50 -3.91
N GLU A 39 12.94 2.34 -3.11
CA GLU A 39 13.44 3.65 -3.51
C GLU A 39 14.96 3.72 -3.30
N HIS A 40 15.63 4.66 -3.94
CA HIS A 40 17.02 4.99 -3.64
C HIS A 40 17.19 5.32 -2.15
N ALA A 41 18.39 5.10 -1.62
CA ALA A 41 18.70 5.56 -0.28
C ALA A 41 18.45 7.07 -0.13
N THR A 42 17.98 7.49 1.04
CA THR A 42 17.58 8.89 1.28
C THR A 42 18.66 9.91 0.90
N TYR A 43 19.93 9.57 1.17
CA TYR A 43 21.09 10.39 0.82
C TYR A 43 21.45 10.34 -0.68
N HIS A 44 20.82 9.48 -1.47
CA HIS A 44 21.13 9.31 -2.89
C HIS A 44 20.11 9.99 -3.81
N VAL A 45 18.90 10.24 -3.34
CA VAL A 45 17.81 10.83 -4.13
C VAL A 45 18.20 12.20 -4.73
N GLU A 46 19.02 12.99 -4.02
CA GLU A 46 19.47 14.31 -4.46
C GLU A 46 20.32 14.31 -5.74
N TYR A 47 20.92 13.17 -6.09
CA TYR A 47 21.78 13.03 -7.29
C TYR A 47 21.01 12.73 -8.58
N ASP A 48 19.68 12.65 -8.53
CA ASP A 48 18.80 12.41 -9.69
C ASP A 48 19.30 11.25 -10.59
N ALA A 49 19.55 10.10 -9.94
CA ALA A 49 20.01 8.90 -10.64
C ALA A 49 19.00 8.47 -11.72
N PRO A 50 19.42 7.68 -12.75
CA PRO A 50 18.58 7.35 -13.91
C PRO A 50 17.20 6.73 -13.62
N LEU A 51 16.99 6.15 -12.45
CA LEU A 51 15.72 5.56 -12.05
C LEU A 51 14.96 6.39 -11.01
N THR A 52 15.48 7.57 -10.65
CA THR A 52 14.79 8.51 -9.76
C THR A 52 13.49 8.99 -10.41
N ALA A 53 12.41 9.02 -9.63
CA ALA A 53 11.10 9.45 -10.09
C ALA A 53 10.26 9.96 -8.91
N ASP A 54 9.21 10.72 -9.20
CA ASP A 54 8.16 11.02 -8.23
C ASP A 54 7.27 9.79 -7.99
N ILE A 55 7.78 8.85 -7.18
CA ILE A 55 7.10 7.57 -6.90
C ILE A 55 5.77 7.83 -6.20
N GLU A 56 5.68 8.80 -5.29
CA GLU A 56 4.41 9.16 -4.64
C GLU A 56 3.39 9.65 -5.66
N GLY A 57 3.79 10.55 -6.56
CA GLY A 57 2.93 11.07 -7.63
C GLY A 57 2.43 9.97 -8.57
N ILE A 58 3.29 8.98 -8.90
CA ILE A 58 2.90 7.82 -9.71
C ILE A 58 1.96 6.89 -8.95
N ALA A 59 2.15 6.70 -7.63
CA ALA A 59 1.35 5.79 -6.81
C ALA A 59 -0.06 6.32 -6.51
N ARG A 60 -0.21 7.64 -6.27
CA ARG A 60 -1.47 8.27 -5.82
C ARG A 60 -2.70 7.93 -6.68
N PRO A 61 -2.65 7.90 -8.03
CA PRO A 61 -3.82 7.59 -8.84
C PRO A 61 -4.37 6.17 -8.68
N VAL A 62 -3.53 5.23 -8.24
CA VAL A 62 -3.87 3.80 -8.12
C VAL A 62 -3.90 3.29 -6.68
N SER A 63 -3.59 4.14 -5.70
CA SER A 63 -3.51 3.75 -4.29
C SER A 63 -4.40 4.63 -3.43
N ASP A 64 -5.05 4.03 -2.44
CA ASP A 64 -5.90 4.71 -1.46
C ASP A 64 -5.08 5.25 -0.27
N TRP A 65 -3.88 4.68 -0.09
CA TRP A 65 -2.92 5.07 0.93
C TRP A 65 -1.50 5.00 0.36
N VAL A 66 -0.72 6.05 0.55
CA VAL A 66 0.68 6.14 0.10
C VAL A 66 1.53 6.73 1.22
N ARG A 67 2.64 6.10 1.53
CA ARG A 67 3.60 6.59 2.52
C ARG A 67 5.02 6.17 2.16
N THR A 68 5.97 7.09 2.36
CA THR A 68 7.40 6.82 2.33
C THR A 68 7.90 6.59 3.76
N SER A 69 8.61 5.50 4.02
CA SER A 69 9.28 5.24 5.29
C SER A 69 10.40 6.24 5.51
N ARG A 70 10.57 6.71 6.75
CA ARG A 70 11.54 7.76 7.09
C ARG A 70 12.80 7.22 7.78
N SER A 71 12.72 6.04 8.38
CA SER A 71 13.82 5.40 9.11
C SER A 71 13.54 3.90 9.26
N ALA A 72 14.56 3.13 9.66
CA ALA A 72 14.38 1.71 9.98
C ALA A 72 13.34 1.48 11.11
N ASP A 73 13.32 2.34 12.12
CA ASP A 73 12.34 2.25 13.22
C ASP A 73 10.91 2.59 12.79
N ASP A 74 10.73 3.30 11.67
CA ASP A 74 9.41 3.63 11.11
C ASP A 74 8.81 2.50 10.28
N ILE A 75 9.63 1.61 9.70
CA ILE A 75 9.16 0.58 8.75
C ILE A 75 8.09 -0.32 9.35
N GLY A 76 8.29 -0.83 10.57
CA GLY A 76 7.33 -1.73 11.20
C GLY A 76 5.94 -1.10 11.32
N ASN A 77 5.87 0.11 11.84
CA ASN A 77 4.63 0.85 11.98
C ASN A 77 4.02 1.23 10.62
N ALA A 78 4.84 1.61 9.64
CA ALA A 78 4.39 1.93 8.30
C ALA A 78 3.82 0.68 7.58
N ALA A 79 4.45 -0.48 7.74
CA ALA A 79 3.98 -1.74 7.19
C ALA A 79 2.64 -2.18 7.83
N ALA A 80 2.53 -2.11 9.17
CA ALA A 80 1.27 -2.38 9.87
C ALA A 80 0.15 -1.45 9.40
N ALA A 81 0.44 -0.16 9.24
CA ALA A 81 -0.52 0.82 8.71
C ALA A 81 -0.91 0.52 7.25
N ALA A 82 0.05 0.10 6.40
CA ALA A 82 -0.22 -0.28 5.02
C ALA A 82 -1.16 -1.49 4.93
N VAL A 83 -0.91 -2.53 5.72
CA VAL A 83 -1.80 -3.71 5.80
C VAL A 83 -3.19 -3.30 6.25
N ASN A 84 -3.29 -2.52 7.33
CA ASN A 84 -4.59 -2.06 7.85
C ASN A 84 -5.34 -1.22 6.80
N ALA A 85 -4.66 -0.29 6.13
CA ALA A 85 -5.27 0.56 5.10
C ALA A 85 -5.78 -0.25 3.91
N SER A 86 -5.03 -1.27 3.45
CA SER A 86 -5.45 -2.12 2.34
C SER A 86 -6.66 -2.99 2.65
N MET A 87 -6.81 -3.39 3.92
CA MET A 87 -7.90 -4.25 4.40
C MET A 87 -9.15 -3.50 4.82
N LYS A 88 -9.08 -2.16 4.89
CA LYS A 88 -10.25 -1.34 5.24
C LYS A 88 -11.37 -1.56 4.21
N PRO A 89 -12.61 -1.91 4.64
CA PRO A 89 -13.72 -2.15 3.71
C PRO A 89 -13.97 -0.96 2.77
N PRO A 90 -14.22 -1.20 1.48
CA PRO A 90 -14.42 -2.49 0.80
C PRO A 90 -13.14 -3.22 0.37
N GLY A 91 -11.98 -2.77 0.74
CA GLY A 91 -10.66 -3.19 0.30
C GLY A 91 -10.03 -2.20 -0.68
N GLY A 92 -8.70 -2.12 -0.70
CA GLY A 92 -8.01 -1.16 -1.54
C GLY A 92 -6.51 -1.42 -1.66
N ILE A 93 -5.82 -0.50 -2.28
CA ILE A 93 -4.38 -0.58 -2.48
C ILE A 93 -3.67 0.41 -1.56
N SER A 94 -2.75 -0.10 -0.76
CA SER A 94 -1.78 0.70 -0.03
C SER A 94 -0.41 0.60 -0.70
N THR A 95 0.27 1.72 -0.90
CA THR A 95 1.65 1.76 -1.41
C THR A 95 2.59 2.27 -0.32
N LEU A 96 3.53 1.41 0.07
CA LEU A 96 4.62 1.73 0.98
C LEU A 96 5.91 1.86 0.19
N ILE A 97 6.50 3.06 0.22
CA ILE A 97 7.77 3.35 -0.43
C ILE A 97 8.89 3.15 0.60
N LEU A 98 9.88 2.33 0.26
CA LEU A 98 10.99 1.97 1.12
C LEU A 98 12.32 2.47 0.53
N PRO A 99 12.86 3.60 1.04
CA PRO A 99 14.24 3.97 0.76
C PRO A 99 15.20 2.86 1.22
N ALA A 100 16.19 2.57 0.41
CA ALA A 100 17.09 1.43 0.61
C ALA A 100 17.78 1.46 1.99
N ASP A 101 18.27 2.62 2.43
CA ASP A 101 18.93 2.78 3.73
C ASP A 101 17.99 2.51 4.91
N THR A 102 16.71 2.80 4.78
CA THR A 102 15.74 2.47 5.83
C THR A 102 15.51 0.96 5.94
N ALA A 103 15.62 0.22 4.82
CA ALA A 103 15.38 -1.21 4.77
C ALA A 103 16.56 -2.07 5.30
N TRP A 104 17.80 -1.58 5.24
CA TRP A 104 18.98 -2.35 5.70
C TRP A 104 19.62 -1.84 7.00
N THR A 105 19.16 -0.70 7.53
CA THR A 105 19.62 -0.20 8.82
C THR A 105 18.95 -0.96 9.96
N GLN A 106 19.65 -1.13 11.08
CA GLN A 106 19.09 -1.80 12.26
C GLN A 106 17.92 -1.00 12.84
N THR A 107 16.86 -1.69 13.22
CA THR A 107 15.74 -1.14 13.99
C THR A 107 15.87 -1.50 15.47
N THR A 108 15.36 -0.64 16.33
CA THR A 108 15.30 -0.85 17.78
C THR A 108 13.93 -1.37 18.24
N SER A 109 12.94 -1.39 17.34
CA SER A 109 11.56 -1.75 17.69
C SER A 109 10.90 -2.65 16.65
N VAL A 110 9.97 -3.48 17.12
CA VAL A 110 9.05 -4.26 16.29
C VAL A 110 7.65 -3.71 16.48
N ALA A 111 6.93 -3.50 15.39
CA ALA A 111 5.55 -3.02 15.45
C ALA A 111 4.56 -4.16 15.67
N ASP A 112 3.53 -3.89 16.46
CA ASP A 112 2.40 -4.80 16.58
C ASP A 112 1.45 -4.66 15.39
N PRO A 113 0.74 -5.75 15.01
CA PRO A 113 -0.32 -5.68 14.02
C PRO A 113 -1.44 -4.73 14.48
N LEU A 114 -1.95 -3.90 13.58
CA LEU A 114 -3.12 -3.08 13.86
C LEU A 114 -4.39 -3.92 13.73
N GLY A 115 -5.38 -3.67 14.61
CA GLY A 115 -6.70 -4.29 14.51
C GLY A 115 -7.42 -3.89 13.21
N GLY A 116 -8.03 -4.87 12.52
CA GLY A 116 -8.80 -4.62 11.31
C GLY A 116 -10.17 -4.00 11.60
N GLU A 117 -10.66 -3.15 10.70
CA GLU A 117 -12.07 -2.71 10.71
C GLU A 117 -12.96 -3.83 10.16
N VAL A 118 -14.06 -4.10 10.85
CA VAL A 118 -15.08 -5.05 10.38
C VAL A 118 -16.02 -4.33 9.43
N ALA A 119 -16.32 -4.96 8.28
CA ALA A 119 -17.29 -4.40 7.34
C ALA A 119 -18.67 -4.28 8.01
N PRO A 120 -19.38 -3.16 7.87
CA PRO A 120 -20.72 -3.02 8.41
C PRO A 120 -21.67 -4.02 7.75
N CYS A 121 -22.47 -4.72 8.54
CA CYS A 121 -23.55 -5.55 8.03
C CYS A 121 -24.69 -4.68 7.50
N VAL A 122 -25.17 -4.99 6.30
CA VAL A 122 -26.37 -4.35 5.76
C VAL A 122 -27.59 -4.98 6.41
N SER A 123 -28.50 -4.13 6.94
CA SER A 123 -29.74 -4.63 7.55
C SER A 123 -30.70 -5.20 6.51
N ASP A 124 -31.52 -6.17 6.94
CA ASP A 124 -32.55 -6.78 6.08
C ASP A 124 -33.54 -5.74 5.51
N GLU A 125 -33.75 -4.64 6.20
CA GLU A 125 -34.61 -3.54 5.74
C GLU A 125 -34.07 -2.85 4.47
N VAL A 126 -32.74 -2.80 4.31
CA VAL A 126 -32.09 -2.24 3.11
C VAL A 126 -32.08 -3.26 1.97
N ILE A 127 -32.01 -4.57 2.29
CA ILE A 127 -31.94 -5.63 1.27
C ILE A 127 -33.31 -5.92 0.65
N ARG A 128 -34.39 -5.90 1.43
CA ARG A 128 -35.75 -6.25 0.97
C ARG A 128 -36.25 -5.47 -0.27
N PRO A 129 -35.99 -4.17 -0.43
CA PRO A 129 -36.42 -3.45 -1.65
C PRO A 129 -35.68 -3.91 -2.92
N VAL A 130 -34.40 -4.35 -2.79
CA VAL A 130 -33.56 -4.77 -3.93
C VAL A 130 -33.98 -6.14 -4.47
N GLN A 131 -34.56 -6.98 -3.65
CA GLN A 131 -35.04 -8.33 -4.05
C GLN A 131 -36.34 -8.31 -4.86
N LYS A 132 -36.97 -7.15 -5.05
CA LYS A 132 -38.22 -7.00 -5.79
C LYS A 132 -38.05 -6.58 -7.27
N PHE A 133 -36.79 -6.51 -7.73
CA PHE A 133 -36.40 -6.31 -9.12
C PHE A 133 -35.72 -7.56 -9.67
#